data_009acdd76f0c6daf60a0b0511e756888
#
_entry.id   009acdd76f0c6daf60a0b0511e756888
#
_cell.length_a   1.000
_cell.length_b   1.000
_cell.length_c   1.000
_cell.angle_alpha   90.00
_cell.angle_beta   90.00
_cell.angle_gamma   90.00
#
_symmetry.space_group_name_H-M   'P 1'
#
loop_
_entity.id
_entity.type
_entity.pdbx_description
1 polymer ?
#
loop_
_entity_poly.entity_id
_entity_poly.type
_entity_poly.pdbx_seq_one_letter_code
_entity_poly.pdbx_strand_id
1 'polypeptide(L)'
;MSEAAPTSWRSRAVRLVGNAVAVAGIVFVALTVRRHLAALPPLQLSPSLSVSIALGVVANVVAMVLGAWTWRTLLAAAGAPISWRSSFSIVGRANLAKYLPGNVFHIVGRAGLAASEEGLKLPLVLATMTIETLMIIAIAVALGAPAAVSQLDALRAMVPAGPWLLLGALGLAVALVVVVAVVLRRRRVVVGSVALAKVAAADVVTCVLLGSSVYALLATAFPTTTMPWSICVSGFSLAWVLGFVTPGAPGGVGVREAIFLLLAAHSTTVEHPTLAAAFSAAIAATVVVGRLQSVVADVIVFVVARAMAPAPPQGRVATIK
;
A
#
# COMPACT_ATOMS: atom_id res chain seq x y z
N MET A 1 45.64 21.93 3.31
CA MET A 1 44.92 21.01 4.25
C MET A 1 43.57 21.62 4.52
N SER A 2 42.51 21.05 3.89
CA SER A 2 41.13 21.54 4.03
C SER A 2 40.49 20.82 5.22
N GLU A 3 40.29 21.52 6.33
CA GLU A 3 39.50 21.01 7.47
C GLU A 3 38.03 20.81 7.04
N ALA A 4 37.59 19.56 7.08
CA ALA A 4 36.19 19.23 6.88
C ALA A 4 35.38 19.85 8.03
N ALA A 5 34.49 20.78 7.70
CA ALA A 5 33.58 21.42 8.66
C ALA A 5 32.80 20.37 9.46
N PRO A 6 32.67 20.50 10.79
CA PRO A 6 32.02 19.52 11.64
C PRO A 6 30.54 19.41 11.25
N THR A 7 30.12 18.20 10.83
CA THR A 7 28.69 17.92 10.57
C THR A 7 27.89 18.23 11.82
N SER A 8 26.93 19.16 11.72
CA SER A 8 26.15 19.63 12.86
C SER A 8 25.48 18.43 13.57
N TRP A 9 25.40 18.45 14.91
CA TRP A 9 24.80 17.41 15.72
C TRP A 9 23.37 17.05 15.25
N ARG A 10 22.64 18.03 14.70
CA ARG A 10 21.31 17.85 14.10
C ARG A 10 21.33 16.92 12.88
N SER A 11 22.32 17.03 12.01
CA SER A 11 22.44 16.15 10.83
C SER A 11 22.85 14.73 11.21
N ARG A 12 23.63 14.57 12.30
CA ARG A 12 23.94 13.25 12.88
C ARG A 12 22.71 12.62 13.53
N ALA A 13 21.94 13.39 14.31
CA ALA A 13 20.72 12.92 14.95
C ALA A 13 19.66 12.49 13.92
N VAL A 14 19.42 13.28 12.87
CA VAL A 14 18.49 12.91 11.78
C VAL A 14 18.92 11.63 11.07
N ARG A 15 20.22 11.43 10.80
CA ARG A 15 20.73 10.18 10.22
C ARG A 15 20.58 9.00 11.17
N LEU A 16 20.86 9.17 12.45
CA LEU A 16 20.70 8.13 13.46
C LEU A 16 19.23 7.70 13.59
N VAL A 17 18.31 8.66 13.66
CA VAL A 17 16.87 8.38 13.70
C VAL A 17 16.44 7.69 12.42
N GLY A 18 16.85 8.15 11.24
CA GLY A 18 16.53 7.51 9.96
C GLY A 18 17.03 6.06 9.86
N ASN A 19 18.26 5.81 10.33
CA ASN A 19 18.82 4.45 10.37
C ASN A 19 18.10 3.58 11.41
N ALA A 20 17.78 4.11 12.59
CA ALA A 20 17.03 3.39 13.62
C ALA A 20 15.62 3.00 13.12
N VAL A 21 14.95 3.91 12.44
CA VAL A 21 13.64 3.66 11.79
C VAL A 21 13.76 2.56 10.72
N ALA A 22 14.81 2.60 9.89
CA ALA A 22 15.03 1.58 8.86
C ALA A 22 15.31 0.20 9.50
N VAL A 23 16.16 0.14 10.54
CA VAL A 23 16.45 -1.10 11.27
C VAL A 23 15.19 -1.63 11.95
N ALA A 24 14.42 -0.79 12.64
CA ALA A 24 13.17 -1.18 13.27
C ALA A 24 12.16 -1.72 12.24
N GLY A 25 12.07 -1.09 11.07
CA GLY A 25 11.26 -1.58 9.95
C GLY A 25 11.70 -2.96 9.47
N ILE A 26 13.00 -3.17 9.27
CA ILE A 26 13.55 -4.47 8.85
C ILE A 26 13.29 -5.55 9.90
N VAL A 27 13.51 -5.25 11.19
CA VAL A 27 13.24 -6.18 12.30
C VAL A 27 11.75 -6.53 12.36
N PHE A 28 10.87 -5.54 12.25
CA PHE A 28 9.43 -5.78 12.23
C PHE A 28 9.00 -6.64 11.05
N VAL A 29 9.56 -6.39 9.86
CA VAL A 29 9.35 -7.20 8.66
C VAL A 29 9.82 -8.64 8.90
N ALA A 30 11.03 -8.84 9.45
CA ALA A 30 11.55 -10.18 9.74
C ALA A 30 10.68 -10.95 10.74
N LEU A 31 10.19 -10.29 11.79
CA LEU A 31 9.28 -10.88 12.76
C LEU A 31 7.92 -11.22 12.13
N THR A 32 7.40 -10.36 11.26
CA THR A 32 6.14 -10.57 10.54
C THR A 32 6.26 -11.76 9.59
N VAL A 33 7.34 -11.81 8.80
CA VAL A 33 7.65 -12.95 7.91
C VAL A 33 7.74 -14.26 8.70
N ARG A 34 8.49 -14.27 9.81
CA ARG A 34 8.61 -15.45 10.67
C ARG A 34 7.25 -15.96 11.19
N ARG A 35 6.39 -15.04 11.65
CA ARG A 35 5.05 -15.38 12.13
C ARG A 35 4.18 -15.97 11.01
N HIS A 36 4.21 -15.36 9.82
CA HIS A 36 3.44 -15.83 8.69
C HIS A 36 3.94 -17.19 8.15
N LEU A 37 5.26 -17.40 8.08
CA LEU A 37 5.82 -18.70 7.70
C LEU A 37 5.41 -19.81 8.65
N ALA A 38 5.35 -19.53 9.96
CA ALA A 38 4.93 -20.50 10.96
C ALA A 38 3.43 -20.85 10.86
N ALA A 39 2.62 -19.98 10.27
CA ALA A 39 1.17 -20.18 10.10
C ALA A 39 0.80 -20.83 8.75
N LEU A 40 1.77 -21.07 7.85
CA LEU A 40 1.51 -21.69 6.55
C LEU A 40 1.23 -23.18 6.72
N PRO A 41 0.13 -23.71 6.12
CA PRO A 41 -0.02 -25.13 5.94
C PRO A 41 1.08 -25.66 5.00
N PRO A 42 1.38 -26.96 5.01
CA PRO A 42 2.36 -27.55 4.12
C PRO A 42 1.92 -27.35 2.66
N LEU A 43 2.53 -26.36 2.00
CA LEU A 43 2.29 -26.08 0.59
C LEU A 43 3.20 -26.97 -0.25
N GLN A 44 2.61 -27.71 -1.18
CA GLN A 44 3.38 -28.41 -2.20
C GLN A 44 3.82 -27.41 -3.27
N LEU A 45 5.10 -27.11 -3.33
CA LEU A 45 5.68 -26.22 -4.33
C LEU A 45 5.62 -26.87 -5.72
N SER A 46 4.57 -26.57 -6.45
CA SER A 46 4.47 -26.92 -7.87
C SER A 46 5.12 -25.82 -8.74
N PRO A 47 5.52 -26.11 -9.98
CA PRO A 47 6.02 -25.11 -10.90
C PRO A 47 5.02 -23.96 -11.12
N SER A 48 3.71 -24.27 -11.24
CA SER A 48 2.65 -23.28 -11.40
C SER A 48 2.51 -22.35 -10.18
N LEU A 49 2.60 -22.89 -8.96
CA LEU A 49 2.57 -22.10 -7.73
C LEU A 49 3.80 -21.19 -7.64
N SER A 50 4.98 -21.71 -7.98
CA SER A 50 6.22 -20.91 -7.98
C SER A 50 6.14 -19.74 -8.95
N VAL A 51 5.60 -19.96 -10.16
CA VAL A 51 5.34 -18.88 -11.14
C VAL A 51 4.33 -17.86 -10.57
N SER A 52 3.24 -18.30 -9.97
CA SER A 52 2.24 -17.39 -9.38
C SER A 52 2.81 -16.58 -8.21
N ILE A 53 3.69 -17.16 -7.40
CA ILE A 53 4.41 -16.43 -6.35
C ILE A 53 5.30 -15.35 -6.98
N ALA A 54 6.09 -15.68 -8.01
CA ALA A 54 6.96 -14.73 -8.69
C ALA A 54 6.16 -13.61 -9.36
N LEU A 55 5.08 -13.95 -10.09
CA LEU A 55 4.19 -12.96 -10.71
C LEU A 55 3.54 -12.03 -9.67
N GLY A 56 3.18 -12.54 -8.51
CA GLY A 56 2.65 -11.70 -7.43
C GLY A 56 3.69 -10.73 -6.86
N VAL A 57 4.96 -11.13 -6.75
CA VAL A 57 6.05 -10.20 -6.40
C VAL A 57 6.19 -9.11 -7.47
N VAL A 58 6.20 -9.50 -8.75
CA VAL A 58 6.27 -8.55 -9.88
C VAL A 58 5.07 -7.60 -9.85
N ALA A 59 3.86 -8.10 -9.60
CA ALA A 59 2.65 -7.29 -9.48
C ALA A 59 2.77 -6.22 -8.38
N ASN A 60 3.30 -6.59 -7.21
CA ASN A 60 3.55 -5.65 -6.12
C ASN A 60 4.64 -4.62 -6.47
N VAL A 61 5.72 -5.02 -7.15
CA VAL A 61 6.75 -4.09 -7.65
C VAL A 61 6.14 -3.10 -8.64
N VAL A 62 5.34 -3.57 -9.61
CA VAL A 62 4.65 -2.72 -10.59
C VAL A 62 3.69 -1.75 -9.90
N ALA A 63 2.94 -2.20 -8.90
CA ALA A 63 2.07 -1.34 -8.10
C ALA A 63 2.85 -0.18 -7.44
N MET A 64 4.05 -0.46 -6.91
CA MET A 64 4.91 0.58 -6.32
C MET A 64 5.51 1.53 -7.36
N VAL A 65 5.87 1.01 -8.53
CA VAL A 65 6.30 1.82 -9.69
C VAL A 65 5.18 2.76 -10.12
N LEU A 66 3.95 2.26 -10.23
CA LEU A 66 2.77 3.08 -10.51
C LEU A 66 2.54 4.13 -9.42
N GLY A 67 2.69 3.79 -8.14
CA GLY A 67 2.59 4.75 -7.03
C GLY A 67 3.63 5.88 -7.13
N ALA A 68 4.88 5.57 -7.48
CA ALA A 68 5.87 6.61 -7.71
C ALA A 68 5.53 7.48 -8.93
N TRP A 69 4.95 6.89 -9.98
CA TRP A 69 4.53 7.61 -11.18
C TRP A 69 3.31 8.50 -10.92
N THR A 70 2.31 8.03 -10.16
CA THR A 70 1.13 8.84 -9.79
C THR A 70 1.53 10.06 -8.98
N TRP A 71 2.39 9.88 -7.98
CA TRP A 71 2.88 11.01 -7.19
C TRP A 71 3.66 12.04 -8.02
N ARG A 72 4.56 11.58 -8.89
CA ARG A 72 5.27 12.45 -9.84
C ARG A 72 4.30 13.22 -10.72
N THR A 73 3.25 12.56 -11.20
CA THR A 73 2.21 13.19 -12.05
C THR A 73 1.46 14.29 -11.29
N LEU A 74 1.12 14.04 -10.03
CA LEU A 74 0.47 15.02 -9.15
C LEU A 74 1.37 16.22 -8.85
N LEU A 75 2.66 15.97 -8.56
CA LEU A 75 3.63 17.05 -8.33
C LEU A 75 3.81 17.91 -9.58
N ALA A 76 3.94 17.31 -10.76
CA ALA A 76 4.05 18.03 -12.02
C ALA A 76 2.80 18.88 -12.30
N ALA A 77 1.60 18.33 -12.07
CA ALA A 77 0.34 19.06 -12.21
C ALA A 77 0.19 20.20 -11.20
N ALA A 78 0.82 20.07 -10.02
CA ALA A 78 0.86 21.10 -8.99
C ALA A 78 1.99 22.13 -9.18
N GLY A 79 2.70 22.11 -10.32
CA GLY A 79 3.75 23.08 -10.67
C GLY A 79 5.12 22.80 -10.06
N ALA A 80 5.35 21.60 -9.52
CA ALA A 80 6.62 21.19 -8.95
C ALA A 80 7.12 19.85 -9.54
N PRO A 81 7.46 19.82 -10.84
CA PRO A 81 7.91 18.61 -11.51
C PRO A 81 9.25 18.12 -10.93
N ILE A 82 9.33 16.82 -10.64
CA ILE A 82 10.56 16.14 -10.27
C ILE A 82 10.92 15.06 -11.29
N SER A 83 12.18 14.61 -11.28
CA SER A 83 12.62 13.53 -12.16
C SER A 83 11.95 12.21 -11.76
N TRP A 84 11.84 11.26 -12.72
CA TRP A 84 11.40 9.90 -12.43
C TRP A 84 12.28 9.24 -11.36
N ARG A 85 13.59 9.38 -11.52
CA ARG A 85 14.59 8.82 -10.60
C ARG A 85 14.39 9.32 -9.17
N SER A 86 14.15 10.62 -8.99
CA SER A 86 13.89 11.23 -7.68
C SER A 86 12.59 10.71 -7.09
N SER A 87 11.50 10.70 -7.86
CA SER A 87 10.20 10.22 -7.39
C SER A 87 10.28 8.76 -6.92
N PHE A 88 10.81 7.87 -7.76
CA PHE A 88 10.95 6.45 -7.42
C PHE A 88 11.86 6.24 -6.21
N SER A 89 13.00 6.95 -6.16
CA SER A 89 13.93 6.87 -5.04
C SER A 89 13.28 7.32 -3.71
N ILE A 90 12.58 8.45 -3.71
CA ILE A 90 11.93 8.99 -2.50
C ILE A 90 10.81 8.04 -2.03
N VAL A 91 9.93 7.63 -2.94
CA VAL A 91 8.80 6.75 -2.61
C VAL A 91 9.28 5.40 -2.12
N GLY A 92 10.21 4.75 -2.83
CA GLY A 92 10.68 3.41 -2.48
C GLY A 92 11.44 3.38 -1.16
N ARG A 93 12.26 4.40 -0.85
CA ARG A 93 12.96 4.48 0.45
C ARG A 93 12.02 4.77 1.62
N ALA A 94 10.99 5.58 1.40
CA ALA A 94 10.02 5.90 2.43
C ALA A 94 9.07 4.73 2.72
N ASN A 95 8.82 3.85 1.75
CA ASN A 95 7.76 2.85 1.83
C ASN A 95 7.96 1.81 2.94
N LEU A 96 9.20 1.41 3.26
CA LEU A 96 9.45 0.47 4.37
C LEU A 96 9.01 1.01 5.73
N ALA A 97 8.93 2.32 5.89
CA ALA A 97 8.48 2.94 7.12
C ALA A 97 6.98 2.72 7.42
N LYS A 98 6.20 2.20 6.46
CA LYS A 98 4.79 1.79 6.67
C LYS A 98 4.63 0.63 7.66
N TYR A 99 5.69 -0.15 7.86
CA TYR A 99 5.71 -1.26 8.81
C TYR A 99 5.94 -0.82 10.26
N LEU A 100 6.29 0.44 10.49
CA LEU A 100 6.38 0.98 11.83
C LEU A 100 4.99 1.25 12.41
N PRO A 101 4.80 1.02 13.72
CA PRO A 101 3.52 1.28 14.36
C PRO A 101 3.10 2.75 14.21
N GLY A 102 1.83 2.98 13.84
CA GLY A 102 1.27 4.33 13.64
C GLY A 102 0.95 4.69 12.19
N ASN A 103 1.38 3.90 11.21
CA ASN A 103 1.07 4.04 9.76
C ASN A 103 1.29 5.45 9.15
N VAL A 104 2.07 6.30 9.83
CA VAL A 104 2.37 7.68 9.39
C VAL A 104 3.83 7.88 9.00
N PHE A 105 4.72 6.96 9.38
CA PHE A 105 6.16 7.13 9.19
C PHE A 105 6.59 7.15 7.72
N HIS A 106 5.90 6.45 6.83
CA HIS A 106 6.15 6.52 5.39
C HIS A 106 5.77 7.90 4.82
N ILE A 107 4.74 8.57 5.38
CA ILE A 107 4.34 9.94 5.00
C ILE A 107 5.42 10.93 5.43
N VAL A 108 5.84 10.84 6.69
CA VAL A 108 6.89 11.72 7.25
C VAL A 108 8.22 11.50 6.54
N GLY A 109 8.60 10.25 6.28
CA GLY A 109 9.81 9.89 5.56
C GLY A 109 9.81 10.44 4.13
N ARG A 110 8.71 10.27 3.40
CA ARG A 110 8.55 10.79 2.02
C ARG A 110 8.60 12.32 2.00
N ALA A 111 7.91 12.99 2.94
CA ALA A 111 7.93 14.45 3.06
C ALA A 111 9.32 14.99 3.40
N GLY A 112 10.03 14.34 4.34
CA GLY A 112 11.39 14.71 4.70
C GLY A 112 12.39 14.55 3.57
N LEU A 113 12.35 13.43 2.82
CA LEU A 113 13.19 13.20 1.65
C LEU A 113 12.89 14.20 0.52
N ALA A 114 11.61 14.46 0.25
CA ALA A 114 11.20 15.42 -0.76
C ALA A 114 11.67 16.84 -0.45
N ALA A 115 11.62 17.26 0.81
CA ALA A 115 12.11 18.56 1.24
C ALA A 115 13.64 18.65 1.19
N SER A 116 14.36 17.60 1.63
CA SER A 116 15.82 17.62 1.72
C SER A 116 16.54 17.42 0.38
N GLU A 117 15.97 16.64 -0.54
CA GLU A 117 16.61 16.29 -1.82
C GLU A 117 16.13 17.16 -2.99
N GLU A 118 14.83 17.52 -3.00
CA GLU A 118 14.21 18.28 -4.09
C GLU A 118 13.84 19.72 -3.69
N GLY A 119 14.01 20.10 -2.42
CA GLY A 119 13.65 21.43 -1.92
C GLY A 119 12.13 21.69 -1.93
N LEU A 120 11.30 20.65 -1.98
CA LEU A 120 9.85 20.78 -2.06
C LEU A 120 9.26 21.32 -0.75
N LYS A 121 8.30 22.23 -0.85
CA LYS A 121 7.60 22.78 0.32
C LYS A 121 6.69 21.73 0.94
N LEU A 122 6.80 21.53 2.26
CA LEU A 122 6.03 20.54 3.01
C LEU A 122 4.51 20.57 2.72
N PRO A 123 3.83 21.74 2.68
CA PRO A 123 2.40 21.80 2.38
C PRO A 123 2.03 21.23 1.00
N LEU A 124 2.89 21.42 -0.01
CA LEU A 124 2.68 20.89 -1.34
C LEU A 124 2.83 19.37 -1.38
N VAL A 125 3.88 18.85 -0.72
CA VAL A 125 4.11 17.41 -0.62
C VAL A 125 2.94 16.72 0.08
N LEU A 126 2.51 17.25 1.23
CA LEU A 126 1.37 16.70 1.97
C LEU A 126 0.06 16.78 1.15
N ALA A 127 -0.17 17.88 0.42
CA ALA A 127 -1.35 18.01 -0.43
C ALA A 127 -1.38 16.95 -1.54
N THR A 128 -0.28 16.76 -2.26
CA THR A 128 -0.19 15.76 -3.34
C THR A 128 -0.30 14.33 -2.81
N MET A 129 0.30 14.01 -1.66
CA MET A 129 0.16 12.71 -1.01
C MET A 129 -1.28 12.46 -0.54
N THR A 130 -1.95 13.48 -0.04
CA THR A 130 -3.36 13.37 0.37
C THR A 130 -4.26 13.09 -0.84
N ILE A 131 -4.05 13.79 -1.97
CA ILE A 131 -4.80 13.51 -3.21
C ILE A 131 -4.57 12.06 -3.65
N GLU A 132 -3.32 11.63 -3.73
CA GLU A 132 -2.95 10.27 -4.11
C GLU A 132 -3.66 9.24 -3.22
N THR A 133 -3.57 9.39 -1.90
CA THR A 133 -4.20 8.48 -0.93
C THR A 133 -5.71 8.43 -1.08
N LEU A 134 -6.37 9.57 -1.27
CA LEU A 134 -7.82 9.61 -1.42
C LEU A 134 -8.28 9.03 -2.74
N MET A 135 -7.52 9.21 -3.81
CA MET A 135 -7.85 8.63 -5.11
C MET A 135 -7.78 7.11 -5.07
N ILE A 136 -6.70 6.54 -4.53
CA ILE A 136 -6.60 5.07 -4.41
C ILE A 136 -7.68 4.51 -3.48
N ILE A 137 -8.05 5.19 -2.39
CA ILE A 137 -9.16 4.78 -1.52
C ILE A 137 -10.48 4.81 -2.29
N ALA A 138 -10.78 5.89 -3.01
CA ALA A 138 -12.02 6.02 -3.77
C ALA A 138 -12.14 4.92 -4.84
N ILE A 139 -11.08 4.65 -5.59
CA ILE A 139 -11.02 3.59 -6.59
C ILE A 139 -11.17 2.21 -5.95
N ALA A 140 -10.46 1.95 -4.85
CA ALA A 140 -10.55 0.67 -4.17
C ALA A 140 -11.92 0.43 -3.52
N VAL A 141 -12.60 1.47 -3.03
CA VAL A 141 -14.00 1.40 -2.57
C VAL A 141 -14.93 1.09 -3.76
N ALA A 142 -14.77 1.78 -4.88
CA ALA A 142 -15.61 1.55 -6.07
C ALA A 142 -15.44 0.12 -6.59
N LEU A 143 -14.22 -0.39 -6.68
CA LEU A 143 -13.93 -1.77 -7.10
C LEU A 143 -14.34 -2.80 -6.04
N GLY A 144 -14.29 -2.45 -4.75
CA GLY A 144 -14.68 -3.31 -3.64
C GLY A 144 -16.20 -3.38 -3.40
N ALA A 145 -16.96 -2.40 -3.91
CA ALA A 145 -18.40 -2.31 -3.69
C ALA A 145 -19.18 -3.58 -4.10
N PRO A 146 -18.90 -4.24 -5.25
CA PRO A 146 -19.60 -5.48 -5.61
C PRO A 146 -19.44 -6.59 -4.57
N ALA A 147 -18.22 -6.76 -3.99
CA ALA A 147 -18.01 -7.74 -2.94
C ALA A 147 -18.74 -7.35 -1.64
N ALA A 148 -18.77 -6.07 -1.30
CA ALA A 148 -19.51 -5.59 -0.13
C ALA A 148 -21.00 -5.82 -0.28
N VAL A 149 -21.59 -5.53 -1.44
CA VAL A 149 -23.02 -5.71 -1.72
C VAL A 149 -23.41 -7.19 -1.71
N SER A 150 -22.62 -8.07 -2.32
CA SER A 150 -22.89 -9.52 -2.34
C SER A 150 -22.84 -10.17 -0.95
N GLN A 151 -22.23 -9.51 0.04
CA GLN A 151 -22.04 -10.03 1.40
C GLN A 151 -22.88 -9.28 2.46
N LEU A 152 -23.80 -8.42 2.03
CA LEU A 152 -24.59 -7.60 2.97
C LEU A 152 -25.37 -8.42 4.00
N ASP A 153 -25.95 -9.55 3.59
CA ASP A 153 -26.72 -10.38 4.50
C ASP A 153 -25.85 -11.15 5.49
N ALA A 154 -24.70 -11.63 5.05
CA ALA A 154 -23.69 -12.23 5.92
C ALA A 154 -23.11 -11.21 6.92
N LEU A 155 -22.86 -10.01 6.46
CA LEU A 155 -22.40 -8.91 7.31
C LEU A 155 -23.45 -8.52 8.37
N ARG A 156 -24.75 -8.50 7.99
CA ARG A 156 -25.85 -8.26 8.92
C ARG A 156 -25.98 -9.36 9.96
N ALA A 157 -25.78 -10.60 9.58
CA ALA A 157 -25.85 -11.75 10.48
C ALA A 157 -24.73 -11.74 11.53
N MET A 158 -23.51 -11.31 11.16
CA MET A 158 -22.36 -11.27 12.05
C MET A 158 -22.30 -10.01 12.91
N VAL A 159 -22.62 -8.87 12.32
CA VAL A 159 -22.63 -7.57 12.99
C VAL A 159 -23.87 -6.81 12.54
N PRO A 160 -24.93 -6.72 13.36
CA PRO A 160 -26.15 -6.02 12.98
C PRO A 160 -25.94 -4.58 12.50
N ALA A 161 -24.90 -3.92 13.04
CA ALA A 161 -24.46 -2.60 12.59
C ALA A 161 -23.50 -2.62 11.37
N GLY A 162 -23.10 -3.81 10.87
CA GLY A 162 -22.11 -3.96 9.81
C GLY A 162 -22.42 -3.16 8.54
N PRO A 163 -23.63 -3.16 7.99
CA PRO A 163 -24.00 -2.35 6.84
C PRO A 163 -23.87 -0.84 7.11
N TRP A 164 -24.24 -0.40 8.30
CA TRP A 164 -24.12 1.00 8.71
C TRP A 164 -22.68 1.42 8.89
N LEU A 165 -21.81 0.52 9.39
CA LEU A 165 -20.37 0.75 9.46
C LEU A 165 -19.73 0.86 8.07
N LEU A 166 -20.15 0.03 7.11
CA LEU A 166 -19.71 0.14 5.71
C LEU A 166 -20.19 1.44 5.07
N LEU A 167 -21.46 1.79 5.23
CA LEU A 167 -22.02 3.05 4.72
C LEU A 167 -21.35 4.26 5.39
N GLY A 168 -21.08 4.17 6.69
CA GLY A 168 -20.34 5.19 7.45
C GLY A 168 -18.91 5.34 6.94
N ALA A 169 -18.19 4.25 6.69
CA ALA A 169 -16.84 4.26 6.13
C ALA A 169 -16.84 4.84 4.71
N LEU A 170 -17.81 4.46 3.87
CA LEU A 170 -17.98 5.01 2.52
C LEU A 170 -18.33 6.51 2.58
N GLY A 171 -19.27 6.90 3.44
CA GLY A 171 -19.63 8.30 3.66
C GLY A 171 -18.46 9.14 4.16
N LEU A 172 -17.66 8.60 5.09
CA LEU A 172 -16.45 9.24 5.58
C LEU A 172 -15.40 9.38 4.47
N ALA A 173 -15.20 8.36 3.63
CA ALA A 173 -14.30 8.42 2.48
C ALA A 173 -14.74 9.51 1.49
N VAL A 174 -16.02 9.57 1.16
CA VAL A 174 -16.58 10.62 0.29
C VAL A 174 -16.45 12.00 0.93
N ALA A 175 -16.78 12.15 2.22
CA ALA A 175 -16.63 13.40 2.95
C ALA A 175 -15.17 13.86 2.96
N LEU A 176 -14.22 12.95 3.16
CA LEU A 176 -12.80 13.24 3.14
C LEU A 176 -12.35 13.72 1.75
N VAL A 177 -12.81 13.06 0.67
CA VAL A 177 -12.56 13.51 -0.72
C VAL A 177 -13.09 14.91 -0.96
N VAL A 178 -14.32 15.20 -0.50
CA VAL A 178 -14.95 16.52 -0.64
C VAL A 178 -14.17 17.58 0.16
N VAL A 179 -13.83 17.30 1.42
CA VAL A 179 -13.05 18.22 2.26
C VAL A 179 -11.71 18.55 1.61
N VAL A 180 -11.01 17.52 1.10
CA VAL A 180 -9.73 17.75 0.41
C VAL A 180 -9.92 18.54 -0.87
N ALA A 181 -10.92 18.22 -1.68
CA ALA A 181 -11.23 19.00 -2.89
C ALA A 181 -11.50 20.49 -2.55
N VAL A 182 -12.23 20.76 -1.46
CA VAL A 182 -12.50 22.12 -0.97
C VAL A 182 -11.21 22.80 -0.48
N VAL A 183 -10.40 22.10 0.32
CA VAL A 183 -9.12 22.63 0.84
C VAL A 183 -8.15 22.94 -0.30
N LEU A 184 -8.04 22.04 -1.29
CA LEU A 184 -7.19 22.24 -2.46
C LEU A 184 -7.65 23.43 -3.30
N ARG A 185 -8.97 23.56 -3.54
CA ARG A 185 -9.56 24.74 -4.20
C ARG A 185 -9.22 26.02 -3.44
N ARG A 186 -9.37 26.05 -2.12
CA ARG A 186 -9.03 27.21 -1.28
C ARG A 186 -7.53 27.53 -1.29
N ARG A 187 -6.66 26.51 -1.39
CA ARG A 187 -5.20 26.66 -1.45
C ARG A 187 -4.68 26.95 -2.87
N ARG A 188 -5.55 27.07 -3.87
CA ARG A 188 -5.22 27.26 -5.30
C ARG A 188 -4.28 26.19 -5.87
N VAL A 189 -4.26 24.99 -5.28
CA VAL A 189 -3.58 23.83 -5.87
C VAL A 189 -4.53 23.23 -6.90
N VAL A 190 -4.39 23.65 -8.15
CA VAL A 190 -5.24 23.16 -9.25
C VAL A 190 -4.53 21.98 -9.90
N VAL A 191 -5.01 20.78 -9.61
CA VAL A 191 -4.59 19.56 -10.34
C VAL A 191 -5.57 19.40 -11.51
N GLY A 192 -5.06 19.45 -12.73
CA GLY A 192 -5.89 19.33 -13.93
C GLY A 192 -6.58 17.97 -14.04
N SER A 193 -7.76 17.94 -14.65
CA SER A 193 -8.58 16.71 -14.82
C SER A 193 -7.82 15.57 -15.52
N VAL A 194 -6.94 15.89 -16.47
CA VAL A 194 -6.11 14.91 -17.18
C VAL A 194 -5.13 14.20 -16.22
N ALA A 195 -4.51 14.93 -15.28
CA ALA A 195 -3.63 14.32 -14.28
C ALA A 195 -4.41 13.42 -13.34
N LEU A 196 -5.59 13.85 -12.88
CA LEU A 196 -6.48 13.02 -12.05
C LEU A 196 -6.94 11.76 -12.78
N ALA A 197 -7.32 11.87 -14.07
CA ALA A 197 -7.69 10.72 -14.88
C ALA A 197 -6.55 9.70 -15.03
N LYS A 198 -5.31 10.18 -15.25
CA LYS A 198 -4.12 9.31 -15.30
C LYS A 198 -3.87 8.60 -13.98
N VAL A 199 -3.99 9.30 -12.85
CA VAL A 199 -3.84 8.71 -11.51
C VAL A 199 -4.93 7.68 -11.27
N ALA A 200 -6.21 8.00 -11.55
CA ALA A 200 -7.31 7.06 -11.41
C ALA A 200 -7.11 5.78 -12.24
N ALA A 201 -6.65 5.92 -13.49
CA ALA A 201 -6.35 4.76 -14.35
C ALA A 201 -5.23 3.89 -13.75
N ALA A 202 -4.17 4.48 -13.22
CA ALA A 202 -3.08 3.76 -12.56
C ALA A 202 -3.55 3.05 -11.28
N ASP A 203 -4.43 3.68 -10.50
CA ASP A 203 -5.01 3.10 -9.29
C ASP A 203 -5.92 1.91 -9.62
N VAL A 204 -6.74 2.00 -10.69
CA VAL A 204 -7.53 0.86 -11.20
C VAL A 204 -6.60 -0.28 -11.59
N VAL A 205 -5.56 -0.02 -12.38
CA VAL A 205 -4.57 -1.03 -12.79
C VAL A 205 -3.93 -1.66 -11.55
N THR A 206 -3.57 -0.87 -10.55
CA THR A 206 -2.97 -1.35 -9.29
C THR A 206 -3.91 -2.31 -8.56
N CYS A 207 -5.17 -1.94 -8.35
CA CYS A 207 -6.15 -2.78 -7.66
C CYS A 207 -6.43 -4.08 -8.43
N VAL A 208 -6.62 -3.98 -9.75
CA VAL A 208 -6.86 -5.15 -10.62
C VAL A 208 -5.65 -6.08 -10.61
N LEU A 209 -4.44 -5.55 -10.74
CA LEU A 209 -3.21 -6.32 -10.76
C LEU A 209 -2.99 -7.09 -9.44
N LEU A 210 -3.15 -6.41 -8.31
CA LEU A 210 -2.99 -7.03 -7.00
C LEU A 210 -4.10 -8.05 -6.69
N GLY A 211 -5.35 -7.76 -7.03
CA GLY A 211 -6.44 -8.72 -6.91
C GLY A 211 -6.28 -9.93 -7.83
N SER A 212 -5.75 -9.74 -9.04
CA SER A 212 -5.40 -10.82 -9.97
C SER A 212 -4.26 -11.70 -9.44
N SER A 213 -3.30 -11.12 -8.71
CA SER A 213 -2.24 -11.92 -8.08
C SER A 213 -2.78 -12.84 -6.98
N VAL A 214 -3.79 -12.37 -6.22
CA VAL A 214 -4.50 -13.22 -5.24
C VAL A 214 -5.25 -14.35 -5.93
N TYR A 215 -5.95 -14.05 -7.02
CA TYR A 215 -6.63 -15.07 -7.82
C TYR A 215 -5.66 -16.13 -8.36
N ALA A 216 -4.53 -15.72 -8.93
CA ALA A 216 -3.53 -16.64 -9.47
C ALA A 216 -2.93 -17.54 -8.37
N LEU A 217 -2.65 -16.99 -7.19
CA LEU A 217 -2.20 -17.78 -6.04
C LEU A 217 -3.24 -18.82 -5.62
N LEU A 218 -4.49 -18.41 -5.47
CA LEU A 218 -5.56 -19.29 -5.04
C LEU A 218 -5.77 -20.43 -6.05
N ALA A 219 -5.84 -20.11 -7.34
CA ALA A 219 -6.05 -21.07 -8.41
C ALA A 219 -4.91 -22.09 -8.56
N THR A 220 -3.67 -21.70 -8.23
CA THR A 220 -2.50 -22.57 -8.36
C THR A 220 -2.18 -23.37 -7.09
N ALA A 221 -2.40 -22.76 -5.92
CA ALA A 221 -2.15 -23.41 -4.65
C ALA A 221 -3.29 -24.37 -4.26
N PHE A 222 -4.54 -24.05 -4.67
CA PHE A 222 -5.74 -24.77 -4.30
C PHE A 222 -6.70 -24.93 -5.49
N PRO A 223 -6.35 -25.73 -6.51
CA PRO A 223 -7.11 -25.82 -7.76
C PRO A 223 -8.55 -26.33 -7.61
N THR A 224 -8.84 -27.01 -6.51
CA THR A 224 -10.22 -27.44 -6.16
C THR A 224 -11.07 -26.32 -5.56
N THR A 225 -10.46 -25.18 -5.24
CA THR A 225 -11.11 -24.02 -4.64
C THR A 225 -11.43 -23.02 -5.73
N THR A 226 -12.69 -22.97 -6.17
CA THR A 226 -13.13 -22.05 -7.21
C THR A 226 -13.61 -20.75 -6.59
N MET A 227 -12.92 -19.66 -6.87
CA MET A 227 -13.35 -18.30 -6.54
C MET A 227 -13.30 -17.45 -7.80
N PRO A 228 -14.39 -16.77 -8.18
CA PRO A 228 -14.39 -15.93 -9.37
C PRO A 228 -13.32 -14.83 -9.30
N TRP A 229 -12.64 -14.57 -10.41
CA TRP A 229 -11.62 -13.52 -10.51
C TRP A 229 -12.15 -12.15 -10.04
N SER A 230 -13.39 -11.81 -10.41
CA SER A 230 -14.04 -10.56 -9.99
C SER A 230 -14.18 -10.43 -8.46
N ILE A 231 -14.47 -11.55 -7.78
CA ILE A 231 -14.53 -11.58 -6.30
C ILE A 231 -13.14 -11.44 -5.69
N CYS A 232 -12.12 -12.01 -6.30
CA CYS A 232 -10.73 -11.82 -5.83
C CYS A 232 -10.31 -10.35 -5.94
N VAL A 233 -10.61 -9.67 -7.06
CA VAL A 233 -10.28 -8.26 -7.28
C VAL A 233 -11.06 -7.35 -6.34
N SER A 234 -12.38 -7.53 -6.26
CA SER A 234 -13.23 -6.69 -5.42
C SER A 234 -13.01 -6.95 -3.92
N GLY A 235 -12.86 -8.20 -3.53
CA GLY A 235 -12.55 -8.59 -2.14
C GLY A 235 -11.20 -8.07 -1.68
N PHE A 236 -10.16 -8.17 -2.53
CA PHE A 236 -8.85 -7.60 -2.24
C PHE A 236 -8.93 -6.08 -2.06
N SER A 237 -9.62 -5.38 -2.97
CA SER A 237 -9.76 -3.92 -2.92
C SER A 237 -10.44 -3.47 -1.64
N LEU A 238 -11.55 -4.13 -1.26
CA LEU A 238 -12.28 -3.84 -0.03
C LEU A 238 -11.43 -4.13 1.22
N ALA A 239 -10.79 -5.30 1.28
CA ALA A 239 -9.91 -5.68 2.38
C ALA A 239 -8.72 -4.71 2.52
N TRP A 240 -8.19 -4.21 1.40
CA TRP A 240 -7.12 -3.23 1.39
C TRP A 240 -7.55 -1.91 2.01
N VAL A 241 -8.71 -1.37 1.61
CA VAL A 241 -9.24 -0.12 2.18
C VAL A 241 -9.51 -0.25 3.67
N LEU A 242 -10.23 -1.30 4.08
CA LEU A 242 -10.59 -1.50 5.47
C LEU A 242 -9.34 -1.68 6.36
N GLY A 243 -8.36 -2.44 5.85
CA GLY A 243 -7.08 -2.58 6.54
C GLY A 243 -6.24 -1.29 6.58
N PHE A 244 -6.38 -0.41 5.58
CA PHE A 244 -5.69 0.87 5.55
C PHE A 244 -6.30 1.88 6.54
N VAL A 245 -7.62 1.92 6.62
CA VAL A 245 -8.37 2.88 7.46
C VAL A 245 -8.39 2.46 8.94
N THR A 246 -8.18 1.17 9.26
CA THR A 246 -8.23 0.68 10.64
C THR A 246 -7.05 1.19 11.47
N PRO A 247 -7.29 1.99 12.52
CA PRO A 247 -6.23 2.47 13.39
C PRO A 247 -5.56 1.32 14.15
N GLY A 248 -4.25 1.40 14.31
CA GLY A 248 -3.50 0.43 15.11
C GLY A 248 -3.13 -0.88 14.41
N ALA A 249 -3.52 -1.08 13.15
CA ALA A 249 -3.12 -2.22 12.34
C ALA A 249 -1.95 -1.84 11.40
N PRO A 250 -0.67 -2.06 11.77
CA PRO A 250 0.47 -1.67 10.94
C PRO A 250 0.40 -2.33 9.57
N GLY A 251 0.35 -1.55 8.48
CA GLY A 251 0.17 -2.07 7.13
C GLY A 251 -1.14 -2.85 6.93
N GLY A 252 -2.15 -2.72 7.83
CA GLY A 252 -3.42 -3.46 7.78
C GLY A 252 -3.30 -4.94 8.14
N VAL A 253 -2.23 -5.35 8.86
CA VAL A 253 -2.00 -6.76 9.27
C VAL A 253 -3.13 -7.22 10.19
N GLY A 254 -3.66 -8.41 9.92
CA GLY A 254 -4.79 -9.01 10.64
C GLY A 254 -6.16 -8.60 10.07
N VAL A 255 -6.37 -7.32 9.79
CA VAL A 255 -7.65 -6.80 9.31
C VAL A 255 -7.93 -7.21 7.86
N ARG A 256 -6.96 -7.06 6.97
CA ARG A 256 -7.10 -7.45 5.55
C ARG A 256 -7.37 -8.94 5.42
N GLU A 257 -6.63 -9.74 6.20
CA GLU A 257 -6.75 -11.18 6.23
C GLU A 257 -8.15 -11.59 6.70
N ALA A 258 -8.61 -11.02 7.81
CA ALA A 258 -9.94 -11.32 8.36
C ALA A 258 -11.07 -10.96 7.40
N ILE A 259 -10.99 -9.78 6.77
CA ILE A 259 -12.01 -9.33 5.81
C ILE A 259 -12.00 -10.18 4.56
N PHE A 260 -10.83 -10.51 4.02
CA PHE A 260 -10.75 -11.35 2.84
C PHE A 260 -11.27 -12.78 3.12
N LEU A 261 -10.94 -13.35 4.28
CA LEU A 261 -11.48 -14.63 4.74
C LEU A 261 -13.01 -14.58 4.88
N LEU A 262 -13.54 -13.51 5.46
CA LEU A 262 -14.99 -13.32 5.61
C LEU A 262 -15.69 -13.30 4.25
N LEU A 263 -15.19 -12.50 3.31
CA LEU A 263 -15.74 -12.38 1.97
C LEU A 263 -15.64 -13.70 1.20
N ALA A 264 -14.55 -14.42 1.35
CA ALA A 264 -14.33 -15.69 0.69
C ALA A 264 -15.24 -16.80 1.23
N ALA A 265 -15.41 -16.89 2.55
CA ALA A 265 -16.23 -17.91 3.20
C ALA A 265 -17.71 -17.87 2.76
N HIS A 266 -18.21 -16.69 2.39
CA HIS A 266 -19.59 -16.50 1.95
C HIS A 266 -19.79 -16.54 0.43
N SER A 267 -18.69 -16.51 -0.35
CA SER A 267 -18.78 -16.59 -1.82
C SER A 267 -18.91 -18.02 -2.33
N THR A 268 -18.81 -19.01 -1.44
CA THR A 268 -18.90 -20.43 -1.77
C THR A 268 -19.99 -21.08 -0.94
N THR A 269 -21.00 -21.63 -1.61
CA THR A 269 -21.96 -22.56 -0.99
C THR A 269 -21.28 -23.93 -0.82
N VAL A 270 -20.45 -24.07 0.21
CA VAL A 270 -19.82 -25.35 0.54
C VAL A 270 -20.75 -26.07 1.52
N GLU A 271 -21.47 -27.07 1.04
CA GLU A 271 -22.46 -27.84 1.84
C GLU A 271 -21.80 -28.77 2.88
N HIS A 272 -20.50 -29.08 2.74
CA HIS A 272 -19.80 -29.98 3.64
C HIS A 272 -18.83 -29.24 4.59
N PRO A 273 -18.91 -29.48 5.93
CA PRO A 273 -18.06 -28.81 6.93
C PRO A 273 -16.56 -29.01 6.71
N THR A 274 -16.14 -30.19 6.24
CA THR A 274 -14.73 -30.52 5.95
C THR A 274 -14.19 -29.71 4.76
N LEU A 275 -15.00 -29.52 3.72
CA LEU A 275 -14.64 -28.70 2.56
C LEU A 275 -14.60 -27.21 2.93
N ALA A 276 -15.51 -26.75 3.79
CA ALA A 276 -15.50 -25.37 4.30
C ALA A 276 -14.22 -25.06 5.10
N ALA A 277 -13.77 -25.99 5.94
CA ALA A 277 -12.53 -25.85 6.70
C ALA A 277 -11.30 -25.82 5.76
N ALA A 278 -11.25 -26.72 4.77
CA ALA A 278 -10.17 -26.74 3.78
C ALA A 278 -10.13 -25.45 2.95
N PHE A 279 -11.30 -24.94 2.55
CA PHE A 279 -11.42 -23.68 1.83
C PHE A 279 -10.91 -22.49 2.67
N SER A 280 -11.32 -22.40 3.93
CA SER A 280 -10.86 -21.33 4.83
C SER A 280 -9.35 -21.38 5.03
N ALA A 281 -8.75 -22.58 5.16
CA ALA A 281 -7.31 -22.76 5.25
C ALA A 281 -6.60 -22.32 3.95
N ALA A 282 -7.17 -22.63 2.77
CA ALA A 282 -6.66 -22.21 1.47
C ALA A 282 -6.61 -20.69 1.34
N ILE A 283 -7.70 -20.01 1.71
CA ILE A 283 -7.77 -18.55 1.69
C ILE A 283 -6.76 -17.95 2.67
N ALA A 284 -6.66 -18.47 3.89
CA ALA A 284 -5.70 -18.00 4.87
C ALA A 284 -4.25 -18.12 4.35
N ALA A 285 -3.90 -19.27 3.78
CA ALA A 285 -2.59 -19.48 3.17
C ALA A 285 -2.32 -18.51 2.01
N THR A 286 -3.30 -18.31 1.11
CA THR A 286 -3.20 -17.36 -0.01
C THR A 286 -2.93 -15.93 0.48
N VAL A 287 -3.63 -15.50 1.52
CA VAL A 287 -3.45 -14.17 2.11
C VAL A 287 -2.06 -14.03 2.73
N VAL A 288 -1.58 -15.06 3.44
CA VAL A 288 -0.23 -15.08 4.02
C VAL A 288 0.85 -15.01 2.94
N VAL A 289 0.73 -15.83 1.89
CA VAL A 289 1.68 -15.80 0.75
C VAL A 289 1.66 -14.44 0.05
N GLY A 290 0.47 -13.87 -0.18
CA GLY A 290 0.31 -12.52 -0.75
C GLY A 290 1.01 -11.44 0.09
N ARG A 291 1.01 -11.58 1.42
CA ARG A 291 1.78 -10.70 2.30
C ARG A 291 3.29 -10.87 2.13
N LEU A 292 3.76 -12.11 2.05
CA LEU A 292 5.18 -12.37 1.81
C LEU A 292 5.63 -11.79 0.46
N GLN A 293 4.80 -11.91 -0.59
CA GLN A 293 5.05 -11.28 -1.89
C GLN A 293 5.19 -9.76 -1.77
N SER A 294 4.29 -9.10 -1.03
CA SER A 294 4.35 -7.64 -0.84
C SER A 294 5.60 -7.21 -0.06
N VAL A 295 5.99 -7.95 0.97
CA VAL A 295 7.20 -7.69 1.75
C VAL A 295 8.46 -7.84 0.90
N VAL A 296 8.55 -8.92 0.12
CA VAL A 296 9.68 -9.15 -0.81
C VAL A 296 9.78 -8.02 -1.83
N ALA A 297 8.65 -7.61 -2.42
CA ALA A 297 8.59 -6.49 -3.36
C ALA A 297 9.04 -5.18 -2.71
N ASP A 298 8.61 -4.89 -1.47
CA ASP A 298 9.00 -3.70 -0.73
C ASP A 298 10.52 -3.64 -0.51
N VAL A 299 11.13 -4.78 -0.16
CA VAL A 299 12.59 -4.88 0.00
C VAL A 299 13.31 -4.67 -1.33
N ILE A 300 12.86 -5.32 -2.41
CA ILE A 300 13.43 -5.14 -3.75
C ILE A 300 13.39 -3.67 -4.15
N VAL A 301 12.20 -3.04 -4.04
CA VAL A 301 12.03 -1.62 -4.41
C VAL A 301 12.88 -0.72 -3.53
N PHE A 302 12.98 -0.99 -2.23
CA PHE A 302 13.84 -0.23 -1.32
C PHE A 302 15.32 -0.28 -1.75
N VAL A 303 15.83 -1.48 -2.06
CA VAL A 303 17.24 -1.65 -2.49
C VAL A 303 17.50 -0.90 -3.79
N VAL A 304 16.62 -1.05 -4.79
CA VAL A 304 16.74 -0.34 -6.07
C VAL A 304 16.61 1.17 -5.88
N ALA A 305 15.63 1.62 -5.09
CA ALA A 305 15.41 3.03 -4.81
C ALA A 305 16.60 3.67 -4.08
N ARG A 306 17.25 2.93 -3.18
CA ARG A 306 18.47 3.37 -2.49
C ARG A 306 19.65 3.50 -3.46
N ALA A 307 19.81 2.58 -4.39
CA ALA A 307 20.84 2.65 -5.43
C ALA A 307 20.61 3.81 -6.41
N MET A 308 19.35 4.21 -6.60
CA MET A 308 18.96 5.35 -7.42
C MET A 308 19.01 6.69 -6.67
N ALA A 309 19.26 6.71 -5.35
CA ALA A 309 19.30 7.95 -4.58
C ALA A 309 20.38 8.90 -5.12
N PRO A 310 20.10 10.21 -5.19
CA PRO A 310 21.12 11.18 -5.55
C PRO A 310 22.26 11.14 -4.51
N ALA A 311 23.49 11.39 -4.97
CA ALA A 311 24.59 11.57 -4.05
C ALA A 311 24.27 12.70 -3.07
N PRO A 312 24.61 12.56 -1.77
CA PRO A 312 24.37 13.63 -0.81
C PRO A 312 25.02 14.91 -1.35
N PRO A 313 24.33 16.08 -1.28
CA PRO A 313 24.86 17.32 -1.78
C PRO A 313 26.17 17.62 -1.05
N GLN A 314 27.28 17.54 -1.78
CA GLN A 314 28.57 17.98 -1.28
C GLN A 314 28.50 19.50 -1.15
N GLY A 315 28.37 20.01 0.09
CA GLY A 315 28.73 21.38 0.45
C GLY A 315 27.89 22.51 -0.16
N ARG A 316 26.55 22.50 -0.04
CA ARG A 316 25.82 23.76 -0.03
C ARG A 316 25.85 24.34 1.40
N VAL A 317 26.90 25.12 1.67
CA VAL A 317 26.86 26.08 2.78
C VAL A 317 25.71 27.03 2.48
N ALA A 318 24.63 26.94 3.25
CA ALA A 318 23.59 27.96 3.25
C ALA A 318 24.23 29.26 3.75
N THR A 319 24.56 30.14 2.85
CA THR A 319 24.81 31.56 3.17
C THR A 319 23.48 32.13 3.61
N ILE A 320 23.25 32.13 4.92
CA ILE A 320 22.19 32.92 5.56
C ILE A 320 22.66 34.37 5.48
N LYS A 321 22.04 35.15 4.60
CA LYS A 321 22.01 36.59 4.69
C LYS A 321 20.75 37.01 5.44
#